data_855284ac12450274086cb00ad97d87b5
#
_entry.id   855284ac12450274086cb00ad97d87b5
#
_cell.length_a   1.000
_cell.length_b   1.000
_cell.length_c   1.000
_cell.angle_alpha   90.00
_cell.angle_beta   90.00
_cell.angle_gamma   90.00
#
_symmetry.space_group_name_H-M   'P 1'
#
loop_
_entity.id
_entity.type
_entity.pdbx_description
1 polymer ?
#
loop_
_entity_poly.entity_id
_entity_poly.type
_entity_poly.pdbx_seq_one_letter_code
_entity_poly.pdbx_strand_id
1 'polypeptide(L)'
;DHFRAAGWLPRIGTQFHWQNRGYADFDGFLAALSSRKRKAIRKERAAAQSAVRIEQISGADISSDNWDAFWIFYQDTGARKWGQPYLTREFFEIIGESMKESLVLFLAYDGDRPIAGALNFVSPDCLYGRYWGCTRDVPFLHFELCYYQAIDYAIANVLPRVEAGAQGEHKLARGYLPVKTFSLHHFAHAGLARAVEEYLASERAAIEENQQQLAEHSPFRVERE
;
A
#
# COMPACT_ATOMS: atom_id res chain seq x y z
N ASP A 1 -26.88 4.22 8.76
CA ASP A 1 -28.08 5.02 9.06
C ASP A 1 -28.08 5.62 10.46
N HIS A 2 -27.71 4.87 11.52
CA HIS A 2 -27.69 5.35 12.90
C HIS A 2 -26.79 6.60 13.10
N PHE A 3 -25.58 6.59 12.57
CA PHE A 3 -24.66 7.73 12.66
C PHE A 3 -25.15 8.96 11.88
N ARG A 4 -25.80 8.76 10.73
CA ARG A 4 -26.41 9.89 9.99
C ARG A 4 -27.53 10.55 10.80
N ALA A 5 -28.38 9.76 11.45
CA ALA A 5 -29.42 10.27 12.32
C ALA A 5 -28.86 11.06 13.52
N ALA A 6 -27.63 10.75 13.96
CA ALA A 6 -26.89 11.47 14.99
C ALA A 6 -26.06 12.67 14.45
N GLY A 7 -26.26 13.09 13.20
CA GLY A 7 -25.61 14.26 12.62
C GLY A 7 -24.18 14.03 12.10
N TRP A 8 -23.76 12.76 11.89
CA TRP A 8 -22.47 12.44 11.29
C TRP A 8 -22.53 12.54 9.77
N LEU A 9 -21.51 13.15 9.18
CA LEU A 9 -21.37 13.34 7.75
C LEU A 9 -20.57 12.17 7.13
N PRO A 10 -21.18 11.38 6.23
CA PRO A 10 -20.45 10.31 5.54
C PRO A 10 -19.59 10.86 4.42
N ARG A 11 -18.35 10.42 4.36
CA ARG A 11 -17.42 10.66 3.27
C ARG A 11 -17.06 9.36 2.56
N ILE A 12 -17.00 9.40 1.25
CA ILE A 12 -16.47 8.33 0.41
C ILE A 12 -15.06 8.72 0.00
N GLY A 13 -14.12 7.77 0.12
CA GLY A 13 -12.77 7.89 -0.39
C GLY A 13 -12.48 6.79 -1.39
N THR A 14 -11.28 6.81 -1.98
CA THR A 14 -10.78 5.74 -2.84
C THR A 14 -9.45 5.25 -2.29
N GLN A 15 -9.31 3.93 -2.19
CA GLN A 15 -8.03 3.24 -1.98
C GLN A 15 -7.78 2.26 -3.13
N PHE A 16 -6.56 1.74 -3.20
CA PHE A 16 -6.18 0.74 -4.21
C PHE A 16 -5.86 -0.57 -3.52
N HIS A 17 -6.64 -1.61 -3.83
CA HIS A 17 -6.48 -2.95 -3.26
C HIS A 17 -6.16 -3.96 -4.36
N TRP A 18 -5.22 -4.85 -4.07
CA TRP A 18 -5.02 -6.07 -4.84
C TRP A 18 -5.84 -7.20 -4.20
N GLN A 19 -6.49 -7.99 -5.03
CA GLN A 19 -7.31 -9.13 -4.61
C GLN A 19 -6.65 -10.43 -5.03
N ASN A 20 -6.49 -11.34 -4.10
CA ASN A 20 -6.05 -12.71 -4.38
C ASN A 20 -7.24 -13.50 -4.95
N ARG A 21 -7.18 -13.84 -6.22
CA ARG A 21 -8.20 -14.63 -6.90
C ARG A 21 -7.86 -16.13 -6.92
N GLY A 22 -7.13 -16.59 -5.91
CA GLY A 22 -6.67 -17.98 -5.82
C GLY A 22 -5.44 -18.26 -6.69
N TYR A 23 -4.56 -17.28 -6.86
CA TYR A 23 -3.31 -17.48 -7.59
C TYR A 23 -2.39 -18.44 -6.83
N ALA A 24 -1.83 -19.41 -7.55
CA ALA A 24 -0.87 -20.36 -6.98
C ALA A 24 0.50 -19.69 -6.69
N ASP A 25 0.86 -18.72 -7.53
CA ASP A 25 2.12 -17.98 -7.48
C ASP A 25 1.99 -16.62 -8.18
N PHE A 26 3.08 -15.86 -8.20
CA PHE A 26 3.12 -14.57 -8.88
C PHE A 26 2.95 -14.67 -10.39
N ASP A 27 3.43 -15.75 -11.03
CA ASP A 27 3.24 -15.97 -12.46
C ASP A 27 1.77 -16.26 -12.81
N GLY A 28 1.03 -16.93 -11.92
CA GLY A 28 -0.41 -17.09 -12.02
C GLY A 28 -1.14 -15.74 -11.97
N PHE A 29 -0.73 -14.86 -11.07
CA PHE A 29 -1.24 -13.48 -11.06
C PHE A 29 -0.88 -12.74 -12.37
N LEU A 30 0.36 -12.81 -12.82
CA LEU A 30 0.78 -12.18 -14.07
C LEU A 30 0.00 -12.72 -15.28
N ALA A 31 -0.36 -14.00 -15.26
CA ALA A 31 -1.15 -14.62 -16.34
C ALA A 31 -2.55 -14.02 -16.45
N ALA A 32 -3.13 -13.51 -15.38
CA ALA A 32 -4.43 -12.83 -15.38
C ALA A 32 -4.37 -11.41 -15.99
N LEU A 33 -3.17 -10.83 -16.13
CA LEU A 33 -2.99 -9.50 -16.67
C LEU A 33 -2.89 -9.50 -18.20
N SER A 34 -3.17 -8.36 -18.83
CA SER A 34 -2.92 -8.14 -20.25
C SER A 34 -1.42 -8.33 -20.56
N SER A 35 -1.09 -8.79 -21.78
CA SER A 35 0.28 -9.12 -22.16
C SER A 35 1.25 -7.94 -22.03
N ARG A 36 0.79 -6.72 -22.30
CA ARG A 36 1.58 -5.49 -22.14
C ARG A 36 1.93 -5.24 -20.67
N LYS A 37 0.94 -5.35 -19.76
CA LYS A 37 1.15 -5.13 -18.32
C LYS A 37 2.04 -6.20 -17.71
N ARG A 38 1.81 -7.47 -18.05
CA ARG A 38 2.67 -8.60 -17.64
C ARG A 38 4.13 -8.40 -18.04
N LYS A 39 4.39 -8.01 -19.28
CA LYS A 39 5.77 -7.74 -19.75
C LYS A 39 6.41 -6.58 -19.00
N ALA A 40 5.67 -5.50 -18.73
CA ALA A 40 6.16 -4.35 -18.00
C ALA A 40 6.55 -4.73 -16.56
N ILE A 41 5.68 -5.44 -15.84
CA ILE A 41 5.93 -5.87 -14.45
C ILE A 41 7.15 -6.80 -14.38
N ARG A 42 7.27 -7.77 -15.29
CA ARG A 42 8.46 -8.65 -15.34
C ARG A 42 9.75 -7.87 -15.54
N LYS A 43 9.74 -6.86 -16.41
CA LYS A 43 10.91 -5.99 -16.63
C LYS A 43 11.23 -5.15 -15.39
N GLU A 44 10.24 -4.57 -14.73
CA GLU A 44 10.42 -3.79 -13.50
C GLU A 44 11.02 -4.66 -12.38
N ARG A 45 10.45 -5.84 -12.14
CA ARG A 45 10.97 -6.79 -11.12
C ARG A 45 12.39 -7.23 -11.41
N ALA A 46 12.66 -7.66 -12.65
CA ALA A 46 13.99 -8.11 -13.05
C ALA A 46 15.04 -6.99 -12.84
N ALA A 47 14.72 -5.75 -13.20
CA ALA A 47 15.62 -4.62 -13.01
C ALA A 47 15.89 -4.32 -11.52
N ALA A 48 14.85 -4.32 -10.68
CA ALA A 48 15.03 -4.09 -9.24
C ALA A 48 15.80 -5.24 -8.58
N GLN A 49 15.40 -6.50 -8.81
CA GLN A 49 16.00 -7.67 -8.18
C GLN A 49 17.45 -7.95 -8.65
N SER A 50 17.83 -7.51 -9.86
CA SER A 50 19.24 -7.59 -10.30
C SER A 50 20.16 -6.56 -9.63
N ALA A 51 19.59 -5.49 -9.10
CA ALA A 51 20.35 -4.38 -8.51
C ALA A 51 20.54 -4.50 -7.00
N VAL A 52 19.70 -5.29 -6.32
CA VAL A 52 19.68 -5.41 -4.84
C VAL A 52 19.31 -6.83 -4.42
N ARG A 53 19.77 -7.22 -3.23
CA ARG A 53 19.26 -8.38 -2.51
C ARG A 53 18.05 -7.96 -1.67
N ILE A 54 16.98 -8.72 -1.68
CA ILE A 54 15.76 -8.42 -0.93
C ILE A 54 15.54 -9.49 0.13
N GLU A 55 15.23 -9.06 1.35
CA GLU A 55 14.87 -9.91 2.47
C GLU A 55 13.45 -9.59 2.94
N GLN A 56 12.70 -10.63 3.20
CA GLN A 56 11.41 -10.58 3.87
C GLN A 56 11.62 -11.04 5.32
N ILE A 57 11.35 -10.15 6.27
CA ILE A 57 11.60 -10.38 7.69
C ILE A 57 10.25 -10.30 8.41
N SER A 58 9.83 -11.42 9.04
CA SER A 58 8.62 -11.46 9.85
C SER A 58 8.84 -10.80 11.21
N GLY A 59 7.78 -10.30 11.84
CA GLY A 59 7.88 -9.44 13.00
C GLY A 59 8.73 -9.96 14.15
N ALA A 60 8.68 -11.28 14.43
CA ALA A 60 9.51 -11.89 15.49
C ALA A 60 11.02 -11.85 15.19
N ASP A 61 11.40 -11.78 13.89
CA ASP A 61 12.78 -11.82 13.43
C ASP A 61 13.33 -10.42 13.11
N ILE A 62 12.52 -9.36 13.23
CA ILE A 62 12.97 -7.98 13.01
C ILE A 62 13.87 -7.56 14.16
N SER A 63 15.17 -7.48 13.90
CA SER A 63 16.17 -7.07 14.87
C SER A 63 16.17 -5.56 15.13
N SER A 64 16.86 -5.13 16.20
CA SER A 64 17.10 -3.70 16.48
C SER A 64 17.82 -3.01 15.31
N ASP A 65 18.80 -3.69 14.68
CA ASP A 65 19.53 -3.14 13.53
C ASP A 65 18.62 -2.95 12.31
N ASN A 66 17.64 -3.85 12.11
CA ASN A 66 16.64 -3.67 11.06
C ASN A 66 15.76 -2.45 11.32
N TRP A 67 15.35 -2.22 12.58
CA TRP A 67 14.59 -1.03 12.96
C TRP A 67 15.40 0.25 12.82
N ASP A 68 16.70 0.24 13.14
CA ASP A 68 17.59 1.39 12.96
C ASP A 68 17.73 1.75 11.48
N ALA A 69 17.92 0.76 10.62
CA ALA A 69 17.96 0.96 9.18
C ALA A 69 16.65 1.52 8.66
N PHE A 70 15.52 0.92 9.07
CA PHE A 70 14.20 1.36 8.63
C PHE A 70 13.86 2.77 9.13
N TRP A 71 14.27 3.12 10.36
CA TRP A 71 14.11 4.47 10.90
C TRP A 71 14.77 5.53 10.03
N ILE A 72 16.00 5.27 9.56
CA ILE A 72 16.72 6.16 8.64
C ILE A 72 15.92 6.35 7.34
N PHE A 73 15.37 5.27 6.77
CA PHE A 73 14.56 5.34 5.54
C PHE A 73 13.26 6.12 5.75
N TYR A 74 12.60 5.91 6.88
CA TYR A 74 11.39 6.61 7.25
C TYR A 74 11.62 8.12 7.37
N GLN A 75 12.71 8.53 8.05
CA GLN A 75 13.08 9.93 8.19
C GLN A 75 13.40 10.59 6.85
N ASP A 76 14.21 9.95 6.01
CA ASP A 76 14.60 10.50 4.70
C ASP A 76 13.37 10.72 3.80
N THR A 77 12.45 9.78 3.76
CA THR A 77 11.21 9.92 2.98
C THR A 77 10.30 11.01 3.54
N GLY A 78 10.19 11.12 4.86
CA GLY A 78 9.42 12.17 5.53
C GLY A 78 9.98 13.56 5.22
N ALA A 79 11.28 13.74 5.35
CA ALA A 79 11.97 15.01 5.09
C ALA A 79 11.81 15.49 3.63
N ARG A 80 11.83 14.56 2.65
CA ARG A 80 11.65 14.89 1.24
C ARG A 80 10.23 15.28 0.85
N LYS A 81 9.21 14.78 1.56
CA LYS A 81 7.79 14.96 1.15
C LYS A 81 7.05 16.00 1.97
N TRP A 82 7.18 16.00 3.30
CA TRP A 82 6.25 16.67 4.19
C TRP A 82 6.91 17.42 5.36
N GLY A 83 8.22 17.53 5.39
CA GLY A 83 8.94 18.10 6.51
C GLY A 83 9.35 17.04 7.54
N GLN A 84 9.00 17.22 8.81
CA GLN A 84 9.42 16.28 9.85
C GLN A 84 8.50 15.05 9.95
N PRO A 85 9.07 13.82 10.01
CA PRO A 85 8.31 12.61 10.30
C PRO A 85 7.71 12.70 11.72
N TYR A 86 6.48 12.24 11.88
CA TYR A 86 5.73 12.35 13.14
C TYR A 86 5.91 11.16 14.10
N LEU A 87 6.42 10.02 13.63
CA LEU A 87 6.75 8.88 14.48
C LEU A 87 8.17 9.02 15.04
N THR A 88 8.41 8.42 16.19
CA THR A 88 9.72 8.33 16.83
C THR A 88 10.37 6.97 16.57
N ARG A 89 11.68 6.83 16.83
CA ARG A 89 12.35 5.53 16.75
C ARG A 89 11.76 4.52 17.75
N GLU A 90 11.38 4.99 18.94
CA GLU A 90 10.72 4.21 19.97
C GLU A 90 9.38 3.59 19.51
N PHE A 91 8.63 4.28 18.65
CA PHE A 91 7.40 3.72 18.09
C PHE A 91 7.66 2.38 17.41
N PHE A 92 8.75 2.24 16.66
CA PHE A 92 9.08 1.01 15.94
C PHE A 92 9.49 -0.12 16.90
N GLU A 93 10.15 0.20 18.02
CA GLU A 93 10.42 -0.77 19.09
C GLU A 93 9.12 -1.27 19.73
N ILE A 94 8.24 -0.33 20.11
CA ILE A 94 6.96 -0.65 20.74
C ILE A 94 6.12 -1.59 19.87
N ILE A 95 5.98 -1.30 18.57
CA ILE A 95 5.21 -2.18 17.68
C ILE A 95 5.93 -3.52 17.46
N GLY A 96 7.27 -3.52 17.40
CA GLY A 96 8.08 -4.73 17.29
C GLY A 96 7.89 -5.69 18.45
N GLU A 97 7.65 -5.17 19.66
CA GLU A 97 7.35 -5.97 20.85
C GLU A 97 5.87 -6.34 20.94
N SER A 98 4.98 -5.37 20.78
CA SER A 98 3.54 -5.53 21.08
C SER A 98 2.73 -6.13 19.93
N MET A 99 3.21 -6.01 18.68
CA MET A 99 2.50 -6.41 17.45
C MET A 99 3.34 -7.32 16.55
N LYS A 100 4.37 -7.96 17.06
CA LYS A 100 5.32 -8.77 16.28
C LYS A 100 4.66 -9.77 15.32
N GLU A 101 3.56 -10.42 15.73
CA GLU A 101 2.84 -11.37 14.89
C GLU A 101 2.08 -10.73 13.72
N SER A 102 1.96 -9.40 13.74
CA SER A 102 1.22 -8.62 12.75
C SER A 102 2.13 -7.73 11.89
N LEU A 103 3.43 -8.01 11.85
CA LEU A 103 4.39 -7.20 11.11
C LEU A 103 5.15 -8.02 10.07
N VAL A 104 5.40 -7.42 8.92
CA VAL A 104 6.41 -7.88 7.95
C VAL A 104 7.16 -6.69 7.38
N LEU A 105 8.48 -6.78 7.39
CA LEU A 105 9.41 -5.78 6.87
C LEU A 105 10.12 -6.36 5.64
N PHE A 106 10.02 -5.66 4.51
CA PHE A 106 10.84 -5.94 3.34
C PHE A 106 12.03 -4.99 3.35
N LEU A 107 13.25 -5.52 3.32
CA LEU A 107 14.48 -4.74 3.23
C LEU A 107 15.23 -5.07 1.94
N ALA A 108 15.78 -4.04 1.31
CA ALA A 108 16.67 -4.17 0.17
C ALA A 108 18.10 -3.79 0.53
N TYR A 109 19.06 -4.58 0.07
CA TYR A 109 20.48 -4.45 0.38
C TYR A 109 21.32 -4.25 -0.88
N ASP A 110 22.29 -3.35 -0.78
CA ASP A 110 23.42 -3.22 -1.71
C ASP A 110 24.66 -3.84 -1.02
N GLY A 111 25.05 -5.04 -1.42
CA GLY A 111 25.93 -5.88 -0.61
C GLY A 111 25.32 -6.18 0.75
N ASP A 112 25.99 -5.81 1.82
CA ASP A 112 25.52 -5.99 3.21
C ASP A 112 24.82 -4.74 3.78
N ARG A 113 24.79 -3.66 3.02
CA ARG A 113 24.20 -2.39 3.46
C ARG A 113 22.72 -2.32 3.13
N PRO A 114 21.81 -2.16 4.10
CA PRO A 114 20.41 -1.89 3.83
C PRO A 114 20.24 -0.49 3.23
N ILE A 115 19.49 -0.36 2.14
CA ILE A 115 19.33 0.88 1.37
C ILE A 115 17.86 1.31 1.23
N ALA A 116 16.92 0.41 1.43
CA ALA A 116 15.50 0.71 1.35
C ALA A 116 14.68 -0.30 2.16
N GLY A 117 13.47 0.10 2.55
CA GLY A 117 12.56 -0.79 3.25
C GLY A 117 11.09 -0.42 3.09
N ALA A 118 10.23 -1.43 3.23
CA ALA A 118 8.78 -1.28 3.27
C ALA A 118 8.22 -2.03 4.48
N LEU A 119 7.58 -1.31 5.38
CA LEU A 119 6.89 -1.86 6.56
C LEU A 119 5.43 -2.07 6.25
N ASN A 120 4.95 -3.28 6.55
CA ASN A 120 3.57 -3.67 6.36
C ASN A 120 3.01 -4.25 7.65
N PHE A 121 1.68 -4.12 7.83
CA PHE A 121 0.94 -4.79 8.88
C PHE A 121 0.13 -5.94 8.29
N VAL A 122 -0.04 -7.00 9.06
CA VAL A 122 -0.73 -8.22 8.63
C VAL A 122 -1.90 -8.49 9.56
N SER A 123 -3.07 -8.76 8.99
CA SER A 123 -4.21 -9.36 9.66
C SER A 123 -4.52 -10.73 9.03
N PRO A 124 -5.44 -11.53 9.59
CA PRO A 124 -5.81 -12.81 8.99
C PRO A 124 -6.32 -12.74 7.55
N ASP A 125 -6.75 -11.58 7.08
CA ASP A 125 -7.39 -11.40 5.78
C ASP A 125 -6.76 -10.31 4.90
N CYS A 126 -5.71 -9.62 5.38
CA CYS A 126 -5.14 -8.50 4.66
C CYS A 126 -3.69 -8.19 5.01
N LEU A 127 -2.91 -7.81 4.01
CA LEU A 127 -1.63 -7.12 4.16
C LEU A 127 -1.83 -5.62 3.91
N TYR A 128 -1.46 -4.79 4.87
CA TYR A 128 -1.56 -3.33 4.81
C TYR A 128 -0.20 -2.71 4.56
N GLY A 129 0.07 -2.24 3.35
CA GLY A 129 1.26 -1.43 3.06
C GLY A 129 1.20 -0.09 3.78
N ARG A 130 2.19 0.19 4.65
CA ARG A 130 2.12 1.36 5.53
C ARG A 130 3.21 2.39 5.29
N TYR A 131 4.46 2.03 5.43
CA TYR A 131 5.59 2.95 5.32
C TYR A 131 6.63 2.43 4.37
N TRP A 132 7.21 3.33 3.61
CA TRP A 132 8.29 3.08 2.68
C TRP A 132 9.36 4.18 2.84
N GLY A 133 10.61 3.79 2.66
CA GLY A 133 11.69 4.74 2.52
C GLY A 133 12.95 4.14 1.91
N CYS A 134 13.85 5.00 1.45
CA CYS A 134 15.12 4.60 0.88
C CYS A 134 16.15 5.72 1.03
N THR A 135 17.42 5.34 1.20
CA THR A 135 18.55 6.26 1.18
C THR A 135 19.26 6.31 -0.17
N ARG A 136 18.90 5.40 -1.08
CA ARG A 136 19.42 5.33 -2.44
C ARG A 136 18.30 5.10 -3.42
N ASP A 137 18.29 5.87 -4.52
CA ASP A 137 17.34 5.66 -5.61
C ASP A 137 17.82 4.49 -6.49
N VAL A 138 16.97 3.47 -6.60
CA VAL A 138 17.15 2.31 -7.48
C VAL A 138 15.91 2.18 -8.34
N PRO A 139 16.05 2.10 -9.67
CA PRO A 139 14.91 2.01 -10.57
C PRO A 139 13.94 0.88 -10.19
N PHE A 140 12.66 1.22 -10.08
CA PHE A 140 11.55 0.33 -9.76
C PHE A 140 11.56 -0.30 -8.34
N LEU A 141 12.54 -0.01 -7.49
CA LEU A 141 12.66 -0.61 -6.16
C LEU A 141 11.45 -0.31 -5.27
N HIS A 142 10.90 0.91 -5.36
CA HIS A 142 9.64 1.24 -4.69
C HIS A 142 8.50 0.30 -5.11
N PHE A 143 8.36 0.00 -6.39
CA PHE A 143 7.31 -0.91 -6.87
C PHE A 143 7.59 -2.35 -6.43
N GLU A 144 8.84 -2.75 -6.45
CA GLU A 144 9.22 -4.09 -6.01
C GLU A 144 8.87 -4.31 -4.54
N LEU A 145 9.31 -3.42 -3.63
CA LEU A 145 9.10 -3.63 -2.20
C LEU A 145 7.65 -3.35 -1.77
N CYS A 146 7.02 -2.28 -2.31
CA CYS A 146 5.69 -1.88 -1.84
C CYS A 146 4.54 -2.63 -2.48
N TYR A 147 4.74 -3.21 -3.68
CA TYR A 147 3.64 -3.86 -4.42
C TYR A 147 3.93 -5.31 -4.75
N TYR A 148 5.08 -5.63 -5.33
CA TYR A 148 5.33 -6.98 -5.82
C TYR A 148 5.68 -7.95 -4.69
N GLN A 149 6.53 -7.55 -3.75
CA GLN A 149 6.80 -8.34 -2.55
C GLN A 149 5.55 -8.51 -1.68
N ALA A 150 4.69 -7.48 -1.61
CA ALA A 150 3.43 -7.54 -0.90
C ALA A 150 2.45 -8.56 -1.53
N ILE A 151 2.39 -8.63 -2.87
CA ILE A 151 1.62 -9.63 -3.61
C ILE A 151 2.19 -11.04 -3.39
N ASP A 152 3.51 -11.22 -3.51
CA ASP A 152 4.19 -12.49 -3.25
C ASP A 152 3.87 -12.99 -1.84
N TYR A 153 4.00 -12.11 -0.85
CA TYR A 153 3.67 -12.44 0.55
C TYR A 153 2.21 -12.86 0.70
N ALA A 154 1.29 -12.10 0.12
CA ALA A 154 -0.14 -12.40 0.22
C ALA A 154 -0.50 -13.73 -0.44
N ILE A 155 0.11 -14.07 -1.59
CA ILE A 155 -0.10 -15.36 -2.25
C ILE A 155 0.46 -16.49 -1.37
N ALA A 156 1.70 -16.37 -0.89
CA ALA A 156 2.36 -17.40 -0.09
C ALA A 156 1.64 -17.69 1.24
N ASN A 157 1.01 -16.66 1.84
CA ASN A 157 0.26 -16.77 3.09
C ASN A 157 -1.27 -16.88 2.89
N VAL A 158 -1.73 -17.08 1.65
CA VAL A 158 -3.15 -17.23 1.29
C VAL A 158 -4.01 -16.05 1.78
N LEU A 159 -3.44 -14.86 1.86
CA LEU A 159 -4.19 -13.67 2.24
C LEU A 159 -5.12 -13.24 1.11
N PRO A 160 -6.39 -12.91 1.39
CA PRO A 160 -7.36 -12.48 0.37
C PRO A 160 -6.99 -11.18 -0.33
N ARG A 161 -6.27 -10.24 0.32
CA ARG A 161 -6.03 -8.92 -0.25
C ARG A 161 -4.76 -8.23 0.27
N VAL A 162 -4.32 -7.24 -0.51
CA VAL A 162 -3.30 -6.26 -0.13
C VAL A 162 -3.88 -4.86 -0.28
N GLU A 163 -3.80 -4.04 0.74
CA GLU A 163 -4.19 -2.63 0.73
C GLU A 163 -2.96 -1.72 0.60
N ALA A 164 -2.92 -0.93 -0.48
CA ALA A 164 -1.76 -0.08 -0.78
C ALA A 164 -2.04 1.42 -0.55
N GLY A 165 -3.15 1.77 0.12
CA GLY A 165 -3.53 3.15 0.43
C GLY A 165 -4.16 3.91 -0.74
N ALA A 166 -4.42 5.21 -0.52
CA ALA A 166 -5.27 6.03 -1.38
C ALA A 166 -4.55 6.66 -2.59
N GLN A 167 -3.25 6.94 -2.50
CA GLN A 167 -2.55 7.73 -3.51
C GLN A 167 -1.85 6.85 -4.56
N GLY A 168 -1.80 7.34 -5.81
CA GLY A 168 -0.96 6.79 -6.87
C GLY A 168 -1.68 5.87 -7.85
N GLU A 169 -2.18 6.44 -8.94
CA GLU A 169 -2.81 5.70 -10.06
C GLU A 169 -1.90 4.65 -10.71
N HIS A 170 -0.56 4.81 -10.55
CA HIS A 170 0.41 3.82 -11.00
C HIS A 170 0.17 2.41 -10.38
N LYS A 171 -0.55 2.32 -9.25
CA LYS A 171 -0.97 1.07 -8.61
C LYS A 171 -1.91 0.26 -9.50
N LEU A 172 -2.80 0.95 -10.24
CA LEU A 172 -3.72 0.31 -11.17
C LEU A 172 -2.97 -0.55 -12.19
N ALA A 173 -1.89 -0.01 -12.78
CA ALA A 173 -1.09 -0.74 -13.76
C ALA A 173 -0.46 -2.03 -13.19
N ARG A 174 -0.42 -2.18 -11.87
CA ARG A 174 0.17 -3.30 -11.11
C ARG A 174 -0.86 -4.23 -10.48
N GLY A 175 -2.13 -4.11 -10.90
CA GLY A 175 -3.19 -5.01 -10.46
C GLY A 175 -3.93 -4.58 -9.20
N TYR A 176 -3.62 -3.42 -8.63
CA TYR A 176 -4.38 -2.84 -7.52
C TYR A 176 -5.56 -2.04 -8.06
N LEU A 177 -6.77 -2.51 -7.83
CA LEU A 177 -7.98 -1.87 -8.32
C LEU A 177 -8.52 -0.83 -7.33
N PRO A 178 -9.22 0.21 -7.80
CA PRO A 178 -9.84 1.19 -6.94
C PRO A 178 -11.00 0.58 -6.16
N VAL A 179 -11.05 0.85 -4.87
CA VAL A 179 -12.09 0.40 -3.94
C VAL A 179 -12.63 1.59 -3.17
N LYS A 180 -13.95 1.68 -3.01
CA LYS A 180 -14.58 2.70 -2.15
C LYS A 180 -14.26 2.43 -0.70
N THR A 181 -13.84 3.47 0.01
CA THR A 181 -13.69 3.49 1.45
C THR A 181 -14.68 4.47 2.06
N PHE A 182 -15.09 4.21 3.30
CA PHE A 182 -16.10 5.01 3.97
C PHE A 182 -15.55 5.53 5.29
N SER A 183 -15.82 6.80 5.56
CA SER A 183 -15.54 7.42 6.85
C SER A 183 -16.72 8.27 7.30
N LEU A 184 -16.79 8.53 8.60
CA LEU A 184 -17.84 9.33 9.22
C LEU A 184 -17.19 10.45 10.02
N HIS A 185 -17.69 11.66 9.85
CA HIS A 185 -17.12 12.87 10.44
C HIS A 185 -18.19 13.62 11.24
N HIS A 186 -17.85 14.04 12.46
CA HIS A 186 -18.69 14.86 13.29
C HIS A 186 -18.00 16.20 13.55
N PHE A 187 -18.75 17.28 13.41
CA PHE A 187 -18.27 18.65 13.64
C PHE A 187 -19.12 19.32 14.71
N ALA A 188 -18.51 19.75 15.80
CA ALA A 188 -19.19 20.46 16.87
C ALA A 188 -19.70 21.85 16.44
N HIS A 189 -19.02 22.51 15.48
CA HIS A 189 -19.41 23.81 14.97
C HIS A 189 -20.37 23.68 13.79
N ALA A 190 -21.62 24.09 13.95
CA ALA A 190 -22.68 23.93 12.95
C ALA A 190 -22.38 24.58 11.58
N GLY A 191 -21.72 25.75 11.56
CA GLY A 191 -21.34 26.43 10.32
C GLY A 191 -20.29 25.64 9.53
N LEU A 192 -19.31 25.03 10.23
CA LEU A 192 -18.31 24.14 9.61
C LEU A 192 -18.96 22.85 9.10
N ALA A 193 -19.86 22.25 9.90
CA ALA A 193 -20.59 21.05 9.48
C ALA A 193 -21.32 21.27 8.15
N ARG A 194 -22.03 22.39 8.00
CA ARG A 194 -22.76 22.73 6.76
C ARG A 194 -21.82 22.92 5.57
N ALA A 195 -20.73 23.67 5.74
CA ALA A 195 -19.75 23.89 4.67
C ALA A 195 -19.09 22.59 4.22
N VAL A 196 -18.77 21.67 5.17
CA VAL A 196 -18.23 20.36 4.85
C VAL A 196 -19.27 19.47 4.17
N GLU A 197 -20.54 19.51 4.59
CA GLU A 197 -21.62 18.73 3.94
C GLU A 197 -21.79 19.12 2.46
N GLU A 198 -21.79 20.42 2.16
CA GLU A 198 -21.86 20.94 0.79
C GLU A 198 -20.64 20.48 -0.04
N TYR A 199 -19.44 20.56 0.52
CA TYR A 199 -18.22 20.06 -0.13
C TYR A 199 -18.28 18.54 -0.39
N LEU A 200 -18.72 17.74 0.58
CA LEU A 200 -18.81 16.30 0.46
C LEU A 200 -19.82 15.85 -0.60
N ALA A 201 -20.84 16.65 -0.89
CA ALA A 201 -21.78 16.37 -1.96
C ALA A 201 -21.11 16.42 -3.34
N SER A 202 -20.28 17.45 -3.59
CA SER A 202 -19.52 17.59 -4.84
C SER A 202 -18.36 16.57 -4.92
N GLU A 203 -17.66 16.32 -3.81
CA GLU A 203 -16.57 15.32 -3.73
C GLU A 203 -17.08 13.91 -4.09
N ARG A 204 -18.26 13.50 -3.61
CA ARG A 204 -18.85 12.20 -3.94
C ARG A 204 -19.05 12.01 -5.44
N ALA A 205 -19.63 13.00 -6.12
CA ALA A 205 -19.86 12.93 -7.55
C ALA A 205 -18.54 12.77 -8.32
N ALA A 206 -17.52 13.56 -7.95
CA ALA A 206 -16.20 13.48 -8.56
C ALA A 206 -15.50 12.12 -8.33
N ILE A 207 -15.64 11.53 -7.12
CA ILE A 207 -15.08 10.21 -6.83
C ILE A 207 -15.79 9.12 -7.62
N GLU A 208 -17.10 9.18 -7.78
CA GLU A 208 -17.87 8.20 -8.56
C GLU A 208 -17.48 8.23 -10.03
N GLU A 209 -17.34 9.42 -10.61
CA GLU A 209 -16.85 9.59 -11.98
C GLU A 209 -15.42 9.06 -12.15
N ASN A 210 -14.50 9.44 -11.26
CA ASN A 210 -13.12 8.98 -11.29
C ASN A 210 -13.03 7.44 -11.19
N GLN A 211 -13.83 6.81 -10.34
CA GLN A 211 -13.83 5.34 -10.20
C GLN A 211 -14.31 4.65 -11.48
N GLN A 212 -15.29 5.20 -12.19
CA GLN A 212 -15.74 4.66 -13.48
C GLN A 212 -14.62 4.74 -14.51
N GLN A 213 -13.94 5.89 -14.62
CA GLN A 213 -12.80 6.08 -15.51
C GLN A 213 -11.63 5.11 -15.17
N LEU A 214 -11.32 4.92 -13.89
CA LEU A 214 -10.27 4.00 -13.47
C LEU A 214 -10.63 2.53 -13.78
N ALA A 215 -11.90 2.15 -13.68
CA ALA A 215 -12.35 0.80 -13.98
C ALA A 215 -12.15 0.43 -15.46
N GLU A 216 -12.31 1.39 -16.39
CA GLU A 216 -12.06 1.20 -17.82
C GLU A 216 -10.58 0.92 -18.13
N HIS A 217 -9.67 1.34 -17.24
CA HIS A 217 -8.23 1.14 -17.37
C HIS A 217 -7.71 -0.10 -16.62
N SER A 218 -8.58 -1.04 -16.29
CA SER A 218 -8.20 -2.28 -15.62
C SER A 218 -7.04 -2.98 -16.31
N PRO A 219 -6.01 -3.43 -15.59
CA PRO A 219 -4.86 -4.12 -16.17
C PRO A 219 -5.15 -5.57 -16.52
N PHE A 220 -6.25 -6.12 -16.02
CA PHE A 220 -6.65 -7.51 -16.22
C PHE A 220 -7.14 -7.76 -17.65
N ARG A 221 -7.07 -9.01 -18.07
CA ARG A 221 -7.65 -9.41 -19.35
C ARG A 221 -9.16 -9.30 -19.30
N VAL A 222 -9.76 -8.82 -20.37
CA VAL A 222 -11.20 -8.97 -20.58
C VAL A 222 -11.40 -10.42 -21.01
N GLU A 223 -12.12 -11.19 -20.22
CA GLU A 223 -12.59 -12.51 -20.64
C GLU A 223 -13.51 -12.28 -21.84
N ARG A 224 -13.12 -12.80 -23.00
CA ARG A 224 -14.00 -12.87 -24.17
C ARG A 224 -14.88 -14.09 -23.92
N GLU A 225 -16.16 -13.85 -23.72
CA GLU A 225 -17.21 -14.88 -23.80
C GLU A 225 -17.13 -15.64 -25.13
#